data_b91c5a02e4d976ad48a5dcc449e70c18
#
_entry.id   b91c5a02e4d976ad48a5dcc449e70c18
#
_cell.length_a   1.000
_cell.length_b   1.000
_cell.length_c   1.000
_cell.angle_alpha   90.00
_cell.angle_beta   90.00
_cell.angle_gamma   90.00
#
_symmetry.space_group_name_H-M   'P 1'
#
loop_
_entity.id
_entity.type
_entity.pdbx_description
1 polymer ?
#
loop_
_entity_poly.entity_id
_entity_poly.type
_entity_poly.pdbx_seq_one_letter_code
_entity_poly.pdbx_strand_id
1 'polypeptide(L)'
;ALRPHATRVMLLGSGELGKEVAIECQRLGIEVIAVDRYADAPAMQVAHRSYVINMLDAEALKELVERERPDFIVPEIEAIATSMLVALENDGQKVVPCARATQLTMNREGIRRLAAETLELPTSPYRFAETEEEFNAATQEIGLPCIIKPVMSSSGKGQSLIRHADEMTSAWQYAQSGGRSGQGKVIVEGLVKFDFEITLLTINACDGLHFCAPIGHRQQDGDYRESWQPQAMSDNALAKAQ
;
A
#
# COMPACT_ATOMS: atom_id res chain seq x y z
N ALA A 1 -8.18 -15.14 23.87
CA ALA A 1 -7.25 -15.86 22.99
C ALA A 1 -7.09 -17.30 23.47
N LEU A 2 -6.71 -18.19 22.55
CA LEU A 2 -6.47 -19.64 22.80
C LEU A 2 -7.67 -20.42 23.35
N ARG A 3 -8.89 -19.92 23.18
CA ARG A 3 -10.14 -20.62 23.49
C ARG A 3 -10.80 -21.14 22.19
N PRO A 4 -11.63 -22.18 22.23
CA PRO A 4 -12.25 -22.76 21.02
C PRO A 4 -13.04 -21.77 20.15
N HIS A 5 -13.53 -20.68 20.76
CA HIS A 5 -14.33 -19.64 20.08
C HIS A 5 -13.64 -18.28 20.06
N ALA A 6 -12.32 -18.21 20.31
CA ALA A 6 -11.59 -16.96 20.18
C ALA A 6 -11.55 -16.54 18.71
N THR A 7 -11.84 -15.27 18.43
CA THR A 7 -11.61 -14.69 17.11
C THR A 7 -10.14 -14.79 16.75
N ARG A 8 -9.82 -15.29 15.56
CA ARG A 8 -8.47 -15.45 15.04
C ARG A 8 -8.20 -14.49 13.89
N VAL A 9 -7.13 -13.73 13.99
CA VAL A 9 -6.65 -12.83 12.96
C VAL A 9 -5.30 -13.32 12.44
N MET A 10 -5.17 -13.47 11.14
CA MET A 10 -3.91 -13.77 10.45
C MET A 10 -3.37 -12.47 9.84
N LEU A 11 -2.21 -12.03 10.30
CA LEU A 11 -1.49 -10.88 9.74
C LEU A 11 -0.55 -11.37 8.63
N LEU A 12 -0.72 -10.84 7.44
CA LEU A 12 0.19 -11.06 6.30
C LEU A 12 1.13 -9.86 6.18
N GLY A 13 2.30 -9.98 6.77
CA GLY A 13 3.24 -8.95 7.10
C GLY A 13 3.36 -8.83 8.62
N SER A 14 4.57 -8.97 9.12
CA SER A 14 4.84 -9.05 10.56
C SER A 14 5.92 -8.05 10.98
N GLY A 15 5.98 -6.89 10.29
CA GLY A 15 6.89 -5.79 10.59
C GLY A 15 6.48 -5.03 11.85
N GLU A 16 7.00 -3.82 12.01
CA GLU A 16 6.76 -2.98 13.19
C GLU A 16 5.30 -2.57 13.31
N LEU A 17 4.64 -2.21 12.21
CA LEU A 17 3.21 -1.91 12.21
C LEU A 17 2.40 -3.16 12.55
N GLY A 18 2.74 -4.31 11.96
CA GLY A 18 2.11 -5.59 12.29
C GLY A 18 2.21 -5.94 13.78
N LYS A 19 3.32 -5.58 14.43
CA LYS A 19 3.50 -5.74 15.87
C LYS A 19 2.50 -4.92 16.68
N GLU A 20 2.30 -3.65 16.35
CA GLU A 20 1.33 -2.79 17.02
C GLU A 20 -0.11 -3.32 16.83
N VAL A 21 -0.44 -3.76 15.60
CA VAL A 21 -1.73 -4.41 15.33
C VAL A 21 -1.90 -5.69 16.16
N ALA A 22 -0.87 -6.53 16.28
CA ALA A 22 -0.90 -7.74 17.10
C ALA A 22 -1.14 -7.44 18.59
N ILE A 23 -0.47 -6.43 19.13
CA ILE A 23 -0.63 -5.99 20.52
C ILE A 23 -2.07 -5.52 20.76
N GLU A 24 -2.62 -4.71 19.87
CA GLU A 24 -3.98 -4.21 20.03
C GLU A 24 -5.03 -5.33 19.87
N CYS A 25 -4.84 -6.25 18.95
CA CYS A 25 -5.67 -7.45 18.85
C CYS A 25 -5.67 -8.25 20.16
N GLN A 26 -4.52 -8.39 20.81
CA GLN A 26 -4.42 -9.10 22.10
C GLN A 26 -5.16 -8.36 23.21
N ARG A 27 -5.13 -7.04 23.27
CA ARG A 27 -5.91 -6.24 24.22
C ARG A 27 -7.41 -6.50 24.08
N LEU A 28 -7.85 -6.77 22.84
CA LEU A 28 -9.25 -7.12 22.54
C LEU A 28 -9.56 -8.62 22.75
N GLY A 29 -8.62 -9.43 23.20
CA GLY A 29 -8.80 -10.86 23.40
C GLY A 29 -8.76 -11.70 22.12
N ILE A 30 -8.29 -11.13 21.01
CA ILE A 30 -8.17 -11.76 19.70
C ILE A 30 -6.89 -12.60 19.65
N GLU A 31 -6.96 -13.77 19.04
CA GLU A 31 -5.81 -14.63 18.77
C GLU A 31 -5.13 -14.19 17.47
N VAL A 32 -3.81 -13.97 17.53
CA VAL A 32 -3.03 -13.45 16.41
C VAL A 32 -2.10 -14.52 15.86
N ILE A 33 -2.13 -14.68 14.53
CA ILE A 33 -1.24 -15.52 13.74
C ILE A 33 -0.40 -14.58 12.86
N ALA A 34 0.89 -14.49 13.14
CA ALA A 34 1.80 -13.61 12.39
C ALA A 34 2.50 -14.38 11.26
N VAL A 35 2.47 -13.85 10.06
CA VAL A 35 3.07 -14.47 8.87
C VAL A 35 4.03 -13.50 8.19
N ASP A 36 5.25 -13.96 7.90
CA ASP A 36 6.23 -13.19 7.13
C ASP A 36 7.16 -14.12 6.34
N ARG A 37 8.00 -13.55 5.49
CA ARG A 37 9.01 -14.28 4.69
C ARG A 37 10.28 -14.62 5.46
N TYR A 38 10.48 -14.06 6.66
CA TYR A 38 11.66 -14.26 7.50
C TYR A 38 11.25 -14.52 8.94
N ALA A 39 12.09 -15.26 9.66
CA ALA A 39 11.87 -15.59 11.05
C ALA A 39 12.10 -14.39 11.98
N ASP A 40 11.52 -14.45 13.16
CA ASP A 40 11.70 -13.48 14.23
C ASP A 40 11.29 -12.05 13.87
N ALA A 41 10.39 -11.91 12.88
CA ALA A 41 9.82 -10.62 12.53
C ALA A 41 9.13 -9.97 13.75
N PRO A 42 9.08 -8.62 13.85
CA PRO A 42 8.61 -7.92 15.04
C PRO A 42 7.27 -8.39 15.61
N ALA A 43 6.26 -8.62 14.76
CA ALA A 43 4.96 -9.13 15.22
C ALA A 43 5.01 -10.59 15.71
N MET A 44 5.91 -11.40 15.16
CA MET A 44 6.07 -12.81 15.60
C MET A 44 6.50 -12.92 17.07
N GLN A 45 7.19 -11.91 17.59
CA GLN A 45 7.68 -11.87 18.97
C GLN A 45 6.53 -11.71 19.99
N VAL A 46 5.38 -11.25 19.56
CA VAL A 46 4.21 -11.00 20.42
C VAL A 46 2.97 -11.79 19.99
N ALA A 47 2.95 -12.37 18.80
CA ALA A 47 1.82 -13.16 18.31
C ALA A 47 1.68 -14.49 19.06
N HIS A 48 0.49 -15.10 19.02
CA HIS A 48 0.22 -16.41 19.62
C HIS A 48 0.83 -17.55 18.80
N ARG A 49 0.87 -17.40 17.48
CA ARG A 49 1.52 -18.30 16.53
C ARG A 49 2.20 -17.52 15.44
N SER A 50 3.23 -18.10 14.83
CA SER A 50 3.94 -17.47 13.73
C SER A 50 4.34 -18.49 12.66
N TYR A 51 4.40 -18.03 11.42
CA TYR A 51 4.78 -18.83 10.25
C TYR A 51 5.68 -18.05 9.32
N VAL A 52 6.69 -18.74 8.81
CA VAL A 52 7.59 -18.20 7.79
C VAL A 52 7.25 -18.86 6.46
N ILE A 53 6.70 -18.09 5.53
CA ILE A 53 6.38 -18.52 4.18
C ILE A 53 6.71 -17.43 3.16
N ASN A 54 6.89 -17.83 1.91
CA ASN A 54 6.85 -16.86 0.83
C ASN A 54 5.38 -16.51 0.51
N MET A 55 4.91 -15.36 0.97
CA MET A 55 3.52 -14.94 0.77
C MET A 55 3.17 -14.59 -0.69
N LEU A 56 4.16 -14.54 -1.60
CA LEU A 56 3.94 -14.48 -3.05
C LEU A 56 3.62 -15.85 -3.65
N ASP A 57 3.87 -16.94 -2.91
CA ASP A 57 3.48 -18.28 -3.28
C ASP A 57 2.01 -18.50 -2.89
N ALA A 58 1.15 -18.54 -3.92
CA ALA A 58 -0.29 -18.66 -3.76
C ALA A 58 -0.71 -19.96 -3.06
N GLU A 59 -0.06 -21.09 -3.38
CA GLU A 59 -0.39 -22.39 -2.77
C GLU A 59 0.04 -22.45 -1.31
N ALA A 60 1.25 -21.97 -0.99
CA ALA A 60 1.73 -21.90 0.40
C ALA A 60 0.82 -21.04 1.27
N LEU A 61 0.33 -19.90 0.73
CA LEU A 61 -0.62 -19.03 1.42
C LEU A 61 -1.95 -19.73 1.65
N LYS A 62 -2.50 -20.39 0.62
CA LYS A 62 -3.74 -21.12 0.70
C LYS A 62 -3.69 -22.25 1.74
N GLU A 63 -2.66 -23.10 1.68
CA GLU A 63 -2.46 -24.19 2.63
C GLU A 63 -2.37 -23.70 4.08
N LEU A 64 -1.71 -22.57 4.31
CA LEU A 64 -1.63 -21.97 5.63
C LEU A 64 -2.99 -21.48 6.13
N VAL A 65 -3.77 -20.82 5.28
CA VAL A 65 -5.12 -20.34 5.63
C VAL A 65 -6.06 -21.52 5.91
N GLU A 66 -6.03 -22.56 5.09
CA GLU A 66 -6.85 -23.77 5.30
C GLU A 66 -6.49 -24.52 6.59
N ARG A 67 -5.21 -24.55 6.96
CA ARG A 67 -4.73 -25.16 8.21
C ARG A 67 -5.13 -24.38 9.43
N GLU A 68 -4.92 -23.06 9.42
CA GLU A 68 -5.12 -22.19 10.59
C GLU A 68 -6.57 -21.74 10.75
N ARG A 69 -7.32 -21.66 9.66
CA ARG A 69 -8.73 -21.24 9.60
C ARG A 69 -8.96 -19.94 10.37
N PRO A 70 -8.28 -18.84 10.00
CA PRO A 70 -8.51 -17.56 10.66
C PRO A 70 -9.92 -17.03 10.37
N ASP A 71 -10.49 -16.29 11.30
CA ASP A 71 -11.75 -15.59 11.07
C ASP A 71 -11.54 -14.37 10.14
N PHE A 72 -10.34 -13.76 10.21
CA PHE A 72 -9.97 -12.61 9.40
C PHE A 72 -8.52 -12.74 8.92
N ILE A 73 -8.28 -12.34 7.67
CA ILE A 73 -6.95 -12.13 7.10
C ILE A 73 -6.72 -10.63 6.96
N VAL A 74 -5.60 -10.14 7.47
CA VAL A 74 -5.20 -8.73 7.41
C VAL A 74 -3.89 -8.61 6.62
N PRO A 75 -3.95 -8.22 5.33
CA PRO A 75 -2.77 -7.92 4.55
C PRO A 75 -2.18 -6.57 5.00
N GLU A 76 -0.90 -6.56 5.34
CA GLU A 76 -0.19 -5.36 5.84
C GLU A 76 0.90 -4.91 4.86
N ILE A 77 1.49 -5.83 4.11
CA ILE A 77 2.55 -5.54 3.14
C ILE A 77 2.08 -5.80 1.71
N GLU A 78 2.82 -5.26 0.73
CA GLU A 78 2.51 -5.41 -0.69
C GLU A 78 3.04 -6.70 -1.33
N ALA A 79 3.91 -7.46 -0.66
CA ALA A 79 4.51 -8.69 -1.19
C ALA A 79 3.65 -9.93 -0.88
N ILE A 80 2.42 -9.94 -1.40
CA ILE A 80 1.41 -10.99 -1.17
C ILE A 80 0.81 -11.41 -2.52
N ALA A 81 0.46 -12.70 -2.65
CA ALA A 81 -0.31 -13.23 -3.79
C ALA A 81 -1.76 -12.73 -3.72
N THR A 82 -2.01 -11.49 -4.17
CA THR A 82 -3.33 -10.84 -4.06
C THR A 82 -4.42 -11.56 -4.84
N SER A 83 -4.10 -12.25 -5.93
CA SER A 83 -5.04 -13.10 -6.65
C SER A 83 -5.56 -14.25 -5.79
N MET A 84 -4.71 -14.82 -4.93
CA MET A 84 -5.12 -15.84 -3.96
C MET A 84 -6.01 -15.25 -2.88
N LEU A 85 -5.73 -14.03 -2.40
CA LEU A 85 -6.65 -13.36 -1.44
C LEU A 85 -8.04 -13.15 -2.04
N VAL A 86 -8.13 -12.77 -3.33
CA VAL A 86 -9.42 -12.66 -4.04
C VAL A 86 -10.13 -14.01 -4.12
N ALA A 87 -9.41 -15.09 -4.42
CA ALA A 87 -9.99 -16.43 -4.45
C ALA A 87 -10.52 -16.86 -3.08
N LEU A 88 -9.73 -16.69 -2.02
CA LEU A 88 -10.13 -16.98 -0.64
C LEU A 88 -11.34 -16.15 -0.19
N GLU A 89 -11.40 -14.88 -0.56
CA GLU A 89 -12.54 -14.02 -0.25
C GLU A 89 -13.81 -14.47 -0.97
N ASN A 90 -13.72 -14.89 -2.23
CA ASN A 90 -14.83 -15.47 -2.97
C ASN A 90 -15.33 -16.80 -2.37
N ASP A 91 -14.44 -17.54 -1.72
CA ASP A 91 -14.76 -18.78 -0.98
C ASP A 91 -15.28 -18.50 0.45
N GLY A 92 -15.50 -17.22 0.80
CA GLY A 92 -16.10 -16.79 2.07
C GLY A 92 -15.13 -16.42 3.18
N GLN A 93 -13.81 -16.43 2.92
CA GLN A 93 -12.82 -15.93 3.88
C GLN A 93 -12.92 -14.41 4.02
N LYS A 94 -12.93 -13.88 5.24
CA LYS A 94 -12.95 -12.43 5.45
C LYS A 94 -11.54 -11.85 5.34
N VAL A 95 -11.36 -10.93 4.40
CA VAL A 95 -10.11 -10.18 4.19
C VAL A 95 -10.36 -8.70 4.50
N VAL A 96 -9.51 -8.09 5.31
CA VAL A 96 -9.68 -6.69 5.77
C VAL A 96 -8.34 -5.94 5.66
N PRO A 97 -8.26 -4.89 4.83
CA PRO A 97 -9.25 -4.42 3.86
C PRO A 97 -9.57 -5.51 2.82
N CYS A 98 -10.71 -5.40 2.10
CA CYS A 98 -11.13 -6.46 1.18
C CYS A 98 -10.03 -6.76 0.13
N ALA A 99 -10.02 -8.00 -0.37
CA ALA A 99 -8.95 -8.46 -1.27
C ALA A 99 -8.83 -7.60 -2.53
N ARG A 100 -9.96 -7.10 -3.08
CA ARG A 100 -9.95 -6.17 -4.21
C ARG A 100 -9.27 -4.84 -3.87
N ALA A 101 -9.56 -4.25 -2.70
CA ALA A 101 -8.91 -3.01 -2.27
C ALA A 101 -7.41 -3.23 -2.08
N THR A 102 -7.02 -4.33 -1.44
CA THR A 102 -5.62 -4.74 -1.28
C THR A 102 -4.92 -4.87 -2.63
N GLN A 103 -5.52 -5.54 -3.60
CA GLN A 103 -4.95 -5.71 -4.94
C GLN A 103 -4.77 -4.37 -5.67
N LEU A 104 -5.76 -3.48 -5.58
CA LEU A 104 -5.71 -2.18 -6.23
C LEU A 104 -4.67 -1.25 -5.61
N THR A 105 -4.58 -1.21 -4.28
CA THR A 105 -3.62 -0.33 -3.59
C THR A 105 -2.18 -0.79 -3.72
N MET A 106 -1.96 -2.08 -3.92
CA MET A 106 -0.62 -2.64 -4.21
C MET A 106 -0.16 -2.40 -5.65
N ASN A 107 -1.08 -2.07 -6.55
CA ASN A 107 -0.81 -1.77 -7.96
C ASN A 107 -1.06 -0.28 -8.24
N ARG A 108 0.01 0.50 -8.39
CA ARG A 108 -0.08 1.95 -8.65
C ARG A 108 -0.86 2.27 -9.92
N GLU A 109 -0.79 1.42 -10.96
CA GLU A 109 -1.61 1.58 -12.15
C GLU A 109 -3.10 1.35 -11.84
N GLY A 110 -3.41 0.25 -11.14
CA GLY A 110 -4.79 -0.09 -10.80
C GLY A 110 -5.49 1.02 -10.00
N ILE A 111 -4.85 1.50 -8.92
CA ILE A 111 -5.42 2.56 -8.10
C ILE A 111 -5.50 3.89 -8.83
N ARG A 112 -4.51 4.23 -9.68
CA ARG A 112 -4.51 5.46 -10.47
C ARG A 112 -5.66 5.48 -11.49
N ARG A 113 -5.84 4.39 -12.24
CA ARG A 113 -6.92 4.26 -13.21
C ARG A 113 -8.29 4.27 -12.52
N LEU A 114 -8.41 3.56 -11.39
CA LEU A 114 -9.65 3.62 -10.60
C LEU A 114 -9.99 5.06 -10.21
N ALA A 115 -9.04 5.79 -9.62
CA ALA A 115 -9.28 7.16 -9.18
C ALA A 115 -9.59 8.11 -10.34
N ALA A 116 -8.76 8.12 -11.40
CA ALA A 116 -8.87 9.08 -12.47
C ALA A 116 -9.92 8.74 -13.53
N GLU A 117 -10.03 7.44 -13.93
CA GLU A 117 -10.83 7.04 -15.09
C GLU A 117 -12.21 6.48 -14.70
N THR A 118 -12.32 5.83 -13.52
CA THR A 118 -13.58 5.22 -13.08
C THR A 118 -14.35 6.12 -12.12
N LEU A 119 -13.65 6.72 -11.16
CA LEU A 119 -14.25 7.58 -10.13
C LEU A 119 -14.18 9.07 -10.51
N GLU A 120 -13.48 9.41 -11.59
CA GLU A 120 -13.33 10.78 -12.10
C GLU A 120 -12.82 11.77 -11.02
N LEU A 121 -12.02 11.27 -10.09
CA LEU A 121 -11.42 12.10 -9.04
C LEU A 121 -10.28 12.95 -9.61
N PRO A 122 -10.09 14.17 -9.10
CA PRO A 122 -8.95 15.00 -9.49
C PRO A 122 -7.62 14.29 -9.19
N THR A 123 -6.82 14.08 -10.21
CA THR A 123 -5.46 13.54 -10.10
C THR A 123 -4.48 14.41 -10.88
N SER A 124 -3.17 14.28 -10.61
CA SER A 124 -2.17 14.85 -11.51
C SER A 124 -2.28 14.23 -12.90
N PRO A 125 -1.96 14.96 -13.99
CA PRO A 125 -1.81 14.36 -15.32
C PRO A 125 -0.80 13.22 -15.24
N TYR A 126 -1.05 12.11 -15.93
CA TYR A 126 -0.16 10.94 -15.86
C TYR A 126 -0.15 10.16 -17.17
N ARG A 127 0.94 9.40 -17.38
CA ARG A 127 1.08 8.39 -18.43
C ARG A 127 1.86 7.21 -17.88
N PHE A 128 1.52 6.00 -18.34
CA PHE A 128 2.32 4.81 -18.10
C PHE A 128 3.26 4.56 -19.28
N ALA A 129 4.43 3.99 -18.98
CA ALA A 129 5.42 3.62 -19.97
C ALA A 129 6.10 2.30 -19.58
N GLU A 130 6.31 1.42 -20.57
CA GLU A 130 7.01 0.14 -20.41
C GLU A 130 8.39 0.15 -21.08
N THR A 131 8.61 1.05 -22.03
CA THR A 131 9.88 1.23 -22.71
C THR A 131 10.42 2.65 -22.51
N GLU A 132 11.71 2.84 -22.81
CA GLU A 132 12.34 4.16 -22.73
C GLU A 132 11.76 5.12 -23.78
N GLU A 133 11.36 4.61 -24.94
CA GLU A 133 10.70 5.40 -25.99
C GLU A 133 9.34 5.90 -25.52
N GLU A 134 8.54 5.03 -24.91
CA GLU A 134 7.25 5.42 -24.33
C GLU A 134 7.43 6.40 -23.17
N PHE A 135 8.45 6.22 -22.34
CA PHE A 135 8.78 7.14 -21.26
C PHE A 135 9.15 8.54 -21.80
N ASN A 136 9.95 8.60 -22.85
CA ASN A 136 10.30 9.86 -23.50
C ASN A 136 9.07 10.57 -24.07
N ALA A 137 8.18 9.82 -24.74
CA ALA A 137 6.93 10.35 -25.26
C ALA A 137 6.00 10.82 -24.12
N ALA A 138 5.87 10.05 -23.07
CA ALA A 138 5.08 10.39 -21.87
C ALA A 138 5.60 11.67 -21.19
N THR A 139 6.92 11.82 -21.07
CA THR A 139 7.53 13.02 -20.50
C THR A 139 7.31 14.25 -21.35
N GLN A 140 7.35 14.11 -22.68
CA GLN A 140 7.03 15.22 -23.61
C GLN A 140 5.58 15.65 -23.51
N GLU A 141 4.64 14.69 -23.35
CA GLU A 141 3.21 14.98 -23.24
C GLU A 141 2.86 15.63 -21.90
N ILE A 142 3.40 15.10 -20.78
CA ILE A 142 3.17 15.61 -19.42
C ILE A 142 3.86 16.97 -19.23
N GLY A 143 5.02 17.15 -19.83
CA GLY A 143 5.87 18.33 -19.66
C GLY A 143 6.74 18.28 -18.40
N LEU A 144 7.73 19.18 -18.35
CA LEU A 144 8.63 19.33 -17.22
C LEU A 144 8.21 20.52 -16.35
N PRO A 145 8.39 20.46 -15.02
CA PRO A 145 8.89 19.33 -14.27
C PRO A 145 7.86 18.20 -14.08
N CYS A 146 8.33 16.95 -14.09
CA CYS A 146 7.49 15.77 -13.85
C CYS A 146 8.18 14.78 -12.90
N ILE A 147 7.44 13.78 -12.43
CA ILE A 147 7.93 12.74 -11.54
C ILE A 147 7.78 11.39 -12.22
N ILE A 148 8.85 10.61 -12.25
CA ILE A 148 8.82 9.20 -12.65
C ILE A 148 8.83 8.29 -11.40
N LYS A 149 8.00 7.23 -11.42
CA LYS A 149 7.92 6.23 -10.34
C LYS A 149 7.73 4.84 -10.94
N PRO A 150 8.41 3.78 -10.44
CA PRO A 150 8.04 2.41 -10.79
C PRO A 150 6.60 2.11 -10.34
N VAL A 151 5.85 1.33 -11.12
CA VAL A 151 4.46 0.94 -10.75
C VAL A 151 4.46 0.11 -9.48
N MET A 152 5.44 -0.77 -9.31
CA MET A 152 5.60 -1.64 -8.14
C MET A 152 6.82 -1.20 -7.32
N SER A 153 6.66 -0.19 -6.49
CA SER A 153 7.69 0.28 -5.54
C SER A 153 7.07 0.93 -4.31
N SER A 154 7.80 0.93 -3.20
CA SER A 154 7.43 1.62 -1.97
C SER A 154 8.58 2.50 -1.47
N SER A 155 8.28 3.39 -0.53
CA SER A 155 9.26 4.26 0.15
C SER A 155 10.13 5.07 -0.81
N GLY A 156 9.57 5.55 -1.93
CA GLY A 156 10.27 6.41 -2.89
C GLY A 156 11.38 5.75 -3.71
N LYS A 157 11.60 4.43 -3.57
CA LYS A 157 12.63 3.71 -4.34
C LYS A 157 12.34 3.77 -5.83
N GLY A 158 13.34 4.19 -6.61
CA GLY A 158 13.21 4.37 -8.06
C GLY A 158 12.43 5.61 -8.48
N GLN A 159 12.02 6.48 -7.55
CA GLN A 159 11.34 7.73 -7.84
C GLN A 159 12.34 8.84 -8.13
N SER A 160 12.10 9.63 -9.17
CA SER A 160 12.88 10.82 -9.51
C SER A 160 11.97 11.98 -9.90
N LEU A 161 12.35 13.18 -9.47
CA LEU A 161 11.80 14.43 -9.98
C LEU A 161 12.71 14.90 -11.15
N ILE A 162 12.13 15.04 -12.33
CA ILE A 162 12.82 15.45 -13.56
C ILE A 162 12.47 16.92 -13.81
N ARG A 163 13.47 17.78 -13.75
CA ARG A 163 13.32 19.22 -14.01
C ARG A 163 13.81 19.60 -15.40
N HIS A 164 14.82 18.87 -15.89
CA HIS A 164 15.49 19.15 -17.16
C HIS A 164 15.61 17.88 -18.00
N ALA A 165 15.65 18.04 -19.31
CA ALA A 165 15.65 16.91 -20.24
C ALA A 165 16.90 16.01 -20.12
N ASP A 166 18.03 16.55 -19.71
CA ASP A 166 19.28 15.83 -19.49
C ASP A 166 19.23 14.85 -18.28
N GLU A 167 18.24 15.00 -17.39
CA GLU A 167 18.01 14.10 -16.25
C GLU A 167 17.23 12.83 -16.65
N MET A 168 16.60 12.80 -17.82
CA MET A 168 15.66 11.74 -18.21
C MET A 168 16.29 10.35 -18.23
N THR A 169 17.45 10.19 -18.86
CA THR A 169 18.11 8.88 -18.98
C THR A 169 18.49 8.31 -17.61
N SER A 170 19.04 9.13 -16.74
CA SER A 170 19.40 8.69 -15.37
C SER A 170 18.17 8.35 -14.53
N ALA A 171 17.09 9.12 -14.67
CA ALA A 171 15.82 8.88 -13.99
C ALA A 171 15.16 7.57 -14.44
N TRP A 172 15.17 7.28 -15.76
CA TRP A 172 14.71 6.00 -16.29
C TRP A 172 15.50 4.82 -15.72
N GLN A 173 16.83 4.88 -15.79
CA GLN A 173 17.71 3.83 -15.28
C GLN A 173 17.48 3.59 -13.78
N TYR A 174 17.34 4.66 -12.99
CA TYR A 174 17.05 4.55 -11.57
C TYR A 174 15.68 3.92 -11.31
N ALA A 175 14.63 4.30 -12.07
CA ALA A 175 13.32 3.72 -11.95
C ALA A 175 13.33 2.20 -12.26
N GLN A 176 14.11 1.76 -13.27
CA GLN A 176 14.26 0.34 -13.60
C GLN A 176 15.00 -0.46 -12.51
N SER A 177 15.95 0.15 -11.81
CA SER A 177 16.70 -0.50 -10.72
C SER A 177 15.94 -0.52 -9.39
N GLY A 178 15.02 0.41 -9.17
CA GLY A 178 14.30 0.59 -7.91
C GLY A 178 13.00 -0.22 -7.78
N GLY A 179 12.53 -0.84 -8.86
CA GLY A 179 11.31 -1.64 -8.87
C GLY A 179 11.48 -2.99 -8.15
N ARG A 180 10.49 -3.42 -7.37
CA ARG A 180 10.52 -4.72 -6.68
C ARG A 180 10.38 -5.92 -7.61
N SER A 181 9.82 -5.74 -8.79
CA SER A 181 9.62 -6.77 -9.81
C SER A 181 10.69 -6.76 -10.91
N GLY A 182 11.80 -6.03 -10.71
CA GLY A 182 12.82 -5.85 -11.75
C GLY A 182 12.41 -4.79 -12.80
N GLN A 183 12.92 -4.92 -14.02
CA GLN A 183 12.54 -4.03 -15.13
C GLN A 183 11.03 -4.06 -15.33
N GLY A 184 10.41 -2.89 -15.32
CA GLY A 184 8.98 -2.85 -15.33
C GLY A 184 8.41 -1.49 -15.73
N LYS A 185 7.10 -1.48 -15.81
CA LYS A 185 6.30 -0.31 -16.10
C LYS A 185 6.54 0.81 -15.08
N VAL A 186 6.62 2.02 -15.58
CA VAL A 186 6.66 3.24 -14.78
C VAL A 186 5.43 4.10 -15.01
N ILE A 187 5.16 5.01 -14.07
CA ILE A 187 4.23 6.12 -14.24
C ILE A 187 5.04 7.43 -14.31
N VAL A 188 4.70 8.28 -15.26
CA VAL A 188 5.15 9.67 -15.36
C VAL A 188 3.99 10.55 -14.92
N GLU A 189 4.20 11.40 -13.93
CA GLU A 189 3.18 12.27 -13.35
C GLU A 189 3.61 13.74 -13.41
N GLY A 190 2.67 14.62 -13.73
CA GLY A 190 2.87 16.05 -13.61
C GLY A 190 3.12 16.45 -12.15
N LEU A 191 4.04 17.39 -11.94
CA LEU A 191 4.32 17.92 -10.61
C LEU A 191 3.14 18.77 -10.11
N VAL A 192 2.56 18.38 -8.98
CA VAL A 192 1.53 19.14 -8.28
C VAL A 192 2.18 20.10 -7.30
N LYS A 193 1.84 21.38 -7.40
CA LYS A 193 2.22 22.37 -6.40
C LYS A 193 1.13 22.39 -5.32
N PHE A 194 1.48 22.04 -4.11
CA PHE A 194 0.56 22.01 -2.97
C PHE A 194 1.17 22.78 -1.79
N ASP A 195 0.34 23.29 -0.91
CA ASP A 195 0.78 23.98 0.30
C ASP A 195 1.18 22.98 1.38
N PHE A 196 0.49 21.85 1.47
CA PHE A 196 0.76 20.74 2.39
C PHE A 196 0.13 19.43 1.89
N GLU A 197 0.66 18.31 2.37
CA GLU A 197 0.09 16.98 2.18
C GLU A 197 -0.59 16.50 3.46
N ILE A 198 -1.62 15.69 3.30
CA ILE A 198 -2.30 15.01 4.42
C ILE A 198 -2.42 13.52 4.17
N THR A 199 -2.47 12.78 5.27
CA THR A 199 -3.06 11.43 5.30
C THR A 199 -4.40 11.51 6.00
N LEU A 200 -5.47 11.07 5.34
CA LEU A 200 -6.79 10.94 5.91
C LEU A 200 -7.11 9.47 6.12
N LEU A 201 -6.96 8.99 7.37
CA LEU A 201 -7.32 7.63 7.72
C LEU A 201 -8.84 7.48 7.66
N THR A 202 -9.28 6.53 6.86
CA THR A 202 -10.69 6.28 6.57
C THR A 202 -11.04 4.87 7.02
N ILE A 203 -12.10 4.73 7.80
CA ILE A 203 -12.55 3.46 8.37
C ILE A 203 -13.94 3.16 7.83
N ASN A 204 -14.09 2.11 7.05
CA ASN A 204 -15.41 1.60 6.63
C ASN A 204 -15.81 0.52 7.63
N ALA A 205 -16.58 0.93 8.65
CA ALA A 205 -17.05 0.06 9.73
C ALA A 205 -18.48 -0.43 9.48
N CYS A 206 -18.97 -1.32 10.34
CA CYS A 206 -20.33 -1.87 10.22
C CYS A 206 -21.45 -0.83 10.44
N ASP A 207 -21.14 0.27 11.11
CA ASP A 207 -22.04 1.39 11.38
C ASP A 207 -21.87 2.57 10.42
N GLY A 208 -20.93 2.48 9.46
CA GLY A 208 -20.73 3.49 8.44
C GLY A 208 -19.27 3.86 8.18
N LEU A 209 -19.11 4.95 7.44
CA LEU A 209 -17.80 5.49 7.07
C LEU A 209 -17.36 6.55 8.10
N HIS A 210 -16.15 6.38 8.62
CA HIS A 210 -15.56 7.26 9.62
C HIS A 210 -14.23 7.82 9.13
N PHE A 211 -13.95 9.06 9.52
CA PHE A 211 -12.69 9.72 9.19
C PHE A 211 -11.96 10.13 10.48
N CYS A 212 -10.69 9.82 10.56
CA CYS A 212 -9.84 10.37 11.61
C CYS A 212 -9.50 11.84 11.31
N ALA A 213 -9.05 12.57 12.30
CA ALA A 213 -8.51 13.90 12.07
C ALA A 213 -7.33 13.82 11.07
N PRO A 214 -7.24 14.77 10.11
CA PRO A 214 -6.17 14.74 9.10
C PRO A 214 -4.78 14.75 9.75
N ILE A 215 -3.89 13.93 9.23
CA ILE A 215 -2.49 13.87 9.64
C ILE A 215 -1.69 14.67 8.62
N GLY A 216 -1.04 15.76 9.07
CA GLY A 216 -0.04 16.46 8.30
C GLY A 216 1.30 15.75 8.39
N HIS A 217 2.10 15.84 7.35
CA HIS A 217 3.44 15.28 7.36
C HIS A 217 4.41 16.07 6.50
N ARG A 218 5.68 15.94 6.83
CA ARG A 218 6.79 16.48 6.06
C ARG A 218 7.67 15.34 5.58
N GLN A 219 7.90 15.32 4.27
CA GLN A 219 8.85 14.42 3.63
C GLN A 219 10.11 15.20 3.24
N GLN A 220 11.24 14.53 3.26
CA GLN A 220 12.50 15.04 2.75
C GLN A 220 13.24 13.92 2.04
N ASP A 221 13.61 14.14 0.77
CA ASP A 221 14.31 13.16 -0.07
C ASP A 221 13.59 11.81 -0.19
N GLY A 222 12.24 11.84 -0.15
CA GLY A 222 11.40 10.64 -0.17
C GLY A 222 11.19 9.97 1.19
N ASP A 223 11.86 10.43 2.23
CA ASP A 223 11.71 9.92 3.60
C ASP A 223 10.68 10.71 4.39
N TYR A 224 9.86 9.98 5.13
CA TYR A 224 8.92 10.53 6.09
C TYR A 224 9.67 11.01 7.35
N ARG A 225 9.72 12.32 7.57
CA ARG A 225 10.55 12.93 8.64
C ARG A 225 9.75 13.35 9.85
N GLU A 226 8.54 13.85 9.63
CA GLU A 226 7.72 14.45 10.67
C GLU A 226 6.25 14.24 10.37
N SER A 227 5.44 14.02 11.41
CA SER A 227 3.99 14.04 11.32
C SER A 227 3.36 14.68 12.53
N TRP A 228 2.17 15.24 12.34
CA TRP A 228 1.38 15.85 13.40
C TRP A 228 -0.11 15.65 13.13
N GLN A 229 -0.88 15.63 14.20
CA GLN A 229 -2.34 15.48 14.12
C GLN A 229 -3.02 16.33 15.20
N PRO A 230 -4.00 17.15 14.86
CA PRO A 230 -4.57 17.33 13.52
C PRO A 230 -3.74 18.27 12.65
N GLN A 231 -3.82 18.10 11.32
CA GLN A 231 -3.40 19.12 10.37
C GLN A 231 -4.44 20.23 10.34
N ALA A 232 -4.01 21.48 10.60
CA ALA A 232 -4.88 22.63 10.44
C ALA A 232 -5.19 22.86 8.96
N MET A 233 -6.48 22.94 8.64
CA MET A 233 -6.98 23.19 7.28
C MET A 233 -8.36 23.85 7.35
N SER A 234 -8.81 24.46 6.26
CA SER A 234 -10.16 25.02 6.20
C SER A 234 -11.23 23.95 6.15
N ASP A 235 -12.43 24.26 6.67
CA ASP A 235 -13.58 23.36 6.64
C ASP A 235 -13.91 22.91 5.20
N ASN A 236 -13.78 23.81 4.22
CA ASN A 236 -13.99 23.48 2.82
C ASN A 236 -12.93 22.49 2.27
N ALA A 237 -11.68 22.63 2.68
CA ALA A 237 -10.63 21.68 2.29
C ALA A 237 -10.83 20.32 2.95
N LEU A 238 -11.24 20.29 4.22
CA LEU A 238 -11.56 19.07 4.94
C LEU A 238 -12.75 18.34 4.28
N ALA A 239 -13.83 19.05 3.99
CA ALA A 239 -15.02 18.46 3.34
C ALA A 239 -14.71 17.88 1.94
N LYS A 240 -13.74 18.47 1.22
CA LYS A 240 -13.29 17.92 -0.08
C LYS A 240 -12.36 16.71 0.05
N ALA A 241 -11.69 16.55 1.19
CA ALA A 241 -10.82 15.43 1.47
C ALA A 241 -11.59 14.19 1.96
N GLN A 242 -12.77 14.39 2.55
CA GLN A 242 -13.71 13.35 2.98
C GLN A 242 -14.62 12.89 1.84
#